data_5d88a432306f8b7d94edd77e9ec140f4
#
_entry.id   5d88a432306f8b7d94edd77e9ec140f4
#
_cell.length_a   1.000
_cell.length_b   1.000
_cell.length_c   1.000
_cell.angle_alpha   90.00
_cell.angle_beta   90.00
_cell.angle_gamma   90.00
#
_symmetry.space_group_name_H-M   'P 1'
#
loop_
_entity.id
_entity.type
_entity.pdbx_description
1 polymer ?
#
loop_
_entity_poly.entity_id
_entity_poly.type
_entity_poly.pdbx_seq_one_letter_code
_entity_poly.pdbx_strand_id
1 'polypeptide(L)'
;GGHSVPRYVTTKIGSGAGIVSKQLDKCHELGIPIRLRTYVDRIIRTADGVEGVEVFEGYRFPKAGSGRHRSLKANKGVILCYGGFSADVPYRTIQDPKLNATLDTTNQPGATSELWRETSSIGCLQAQNDWIQCGPWGNPHEKGMGIGWQFNQTAAAEYGLWTNSAGNRFVNELANRKVRSDAIMVEQANGRKCFAIADANGVKPFETQRPGMLNKHLERNLIFKYDTLDELAKAQGIDAEQLKQTVEEFNGYVKNKKDPVLGRYINNEQLPVETAPFYVGELQPKVHHTMGGLITDDKCMVLDVKTDKPIKGLYAAGEATGHVHGAVRLGSVAILDCL
;
A
#
# COMPACT_ATOMS: atom_id res chain seq x y z
N GLY A 1 10.47 2.51 -7.24
CA GLY A 1 10.47 2.75 -8.67
C GLY A 1 9.48 3.81 -9.11
N GLY A 2 9.67 4.34 -10.30
CA GLY A 2 8.78 5.32 -10.93
C GLY A 2 9.15 6.79 -10.72
N HIS A 3 9.97 7.12 -9.74
CA HIS A 3 10.54 8.47 -9.64
C HIS A 3 11.69 8.64 -10.62
N SER A 4 11.71 9.77 -11.33
CA SER A 4 12.77 10.09 -12.28
C SER A 4 14.09 10.48 -11.60
N VAL A 5 14.02 10.97 -10.36
CA VAL A 5 15.17 11.31 -9.50
C VAL A 5 14.82 10.98 -8.04
N PRO A 6 15.82 10.76 -7.17
CA PRO A 6 15.60 10.66 -5.72
C PRO A 6 15.05 11.99 -5.19
N ARG A 7 13.81 11.96 -4.65
CA ARG A 7 13.14 13.19 -4.21
C ARG A 7 12.28 13.02 -2.97
N TYR A 8 12.34 11.88 -2.29
CA TYR A 8 11.60 11.71 -1.05
C TYR A 8 12.53 11.76 0.16
N VAL A 9 11.98 12.22 1.26
CA VAL A 9 12.64 12.23 2.56
C VAL A 9 11.87 11.36 3.54
N THR A 10 12.56 10.84 4.55
CA THR A 10 11.93 10.09 5.63
C THR A 10 12.06 10.85 6.94
N THR A 11 11.15 10.60 7.87
CA THR A 11 11.29 11.11 9.23
C THR A 11 12.45 10.39 9.95
N LYS A 12 13.07 11.05 10.94
CA LYS A 12 14.16 10.43 11.73
C LYS A 12 13.75 9.11 12.39
N ILE A 13 12.48 8.97 12.76
CA ILE A 13 11.94 7.74 13.36
C ILE A 13 11.49 6.70 12.33
N GLY A 14 11.66 6.99 11.03
CA GLY A 14 11.36 6.05 9.93
C GLY A 14 9.88 5.72 9.75
N SER A 15 8.96 6.51 10.28
CA SER A 15 7.52 6.25 10.17
C SER A 15 6.70 7.53 10.05
N GLY A 16 5.44 7.41 9.58
CA GLY A 16 4.47 8.50 9.50
C GLY A 16 4.12 9.13 10.87
N ALA A 17 4.38 8.43 11.97
CA ALA A 17 4.20 8.98 13.32
C ALA A 17 5.02 10.25 13.54
N GLY A 18 6.19 10.37 12.87
CA GLY A 18 7.01 11.59 12.95
C GLY A 18 6.36 12.82 12.32
N ILE A 19 5.47 12.63 11.35
CA ILE A 19 4.67 13.72 10.74
C ILE A 19 3.45 14.00 11.61
N VAL A 20 2.66 12.96 11.90
CA VAL A 20 1.39 13.09 12.64
C VAL A 20 1.59 13.68 14.03
N SER A 21 2.69 13.33 14.74
CA SER A 21 2.97 13.92 16.05
C SER A 21 3.16 15.44 15.98
N LYS A 22 3.83 15.95 14.94
CA LYS A 22 4.01 17.40 14.76
C LYS A 22 2.74 18.13 14.39
N GLN A 23 1.89 17.50 13.59
CA GLN A 23 0.56 18.03 13.30
C GLN A 23 -0.33 18.05 14.56
N LEU A 24 -0.25 17.01 15.38
CA LEU A 24 -0.96 16.93 16.66
C LEU A 24 -0.49 18.02 17.63
N ASP A 25 0.84 18.20 17.77
CA ASP A 25 1.42 19.29 18.57
C ASP A 25 0.84 20.64 18.12
N LYS A 26 0.75 20.87 16.80
CA LYS A 26 0.22 22.11 16.23
C LYS A 26 -1.28 22.28 16.47
N CYS A 27 -2.05 21.20 16.40
CA CYS A 27 -3.48 21.26 16.77
C CYS A 27 -3.67 21.68 18.22
N HIS A 28 -2.87 21.13 19.13
CA HIS A 28 -2.92 21.50 20.56
C HIS A 28 -2.54 22.97 20.78
N GLU A 29 -1.46 23.43 20.13
CA GLU A 29 -1.02 24.84 20.20
C GLU A 29 -2.13 25.81 19.74
N LEU A 30 -2.86 25.45 18.69
CA LEU A 30 -3.94 26.24 18.11
C LEU A 30 -5.30 26.04 18.81
N GLY A 31 -5.39 25.20 19.83
CA GLY A 31 -6.64 24.91 20.54
C GLY A 31 -7.66 24.16 19.67
N ILE A 32 -7.22 23.42 18.63
CA ILE A 32 -8.12 22.65 17.77
C ILE A 32 -8.53 21.38 18.51
N PRO A 33 -9.83 21.16 18.80
CA PRO A 33 -10.29 19.98 19.52
C PRO A 33 -10.23 18.73 18.63
N ILE A 34 -9.62 17.67 19.14
CA ILE A 34 -9.57 16.36 18.50
C ILE A 34 -10.53 15.43 19.24
N ARG A 35 -11.58 14.97 18.56
CA ARG A 35 -12.61 14.10 19.13
C ARG A 35 -12.38 12.67 18.70
N LEU A 36 -11.71 11.88 19.53
CA LEU A 36 -11.53 10.45 19.34
C LEU A 36 -12.83 9.68 19.59
N ARG A 37 -12.92 8.45 19.04
CA ARG A 37 -14.11 7.60 19.16
C ARG A 37 -15.38 8.32 18.72
N THR A 38 -15.28 9.12 17.68
CA THR A 38 -16.40 9.85 17.09
C THR A 38 -16.58 9.35 15.65
N TYR A 39 -17.68 8.66 15.42
CA TYR A 39 -18.05 8.12 14.11
C TYR A 39 -18.93 9.12 13.39
N VAL A 40 -18.58 9.50 12.17
CA VAL A 40 -19.42 10.34 11.32
C VAL A 40 -20.45 9.45 10.62
N ASP A 41 -21.70 9.64 10.93
CA ASP A 41 -22.82 8.85 10.41
C ASP A 41 -23.39 9.45 9.11
N ARG A 42 -23.61 10.78 9.12
CA ARG A 42 -24.20 11.48 7.98
C ARG A 42 -23.58 12.86 7.78
N ILE A 43 -23.65 13.32 6.54
CA ILE A 43 -23.33 14.71 6.16
C ILE A 43 -24.66 15.45 5.94
N ILE A 44 -24.86 16.54 6.67
CA ILE A 44 -26.09 17.33 6.58
C ILE A 44 -25.98 18.25 5.36
N ARG A 45 -26.55 17.80 4.24
CA ARG A 45 -26.63 18.57 2.99
C ARG A 45 -28.04 19.11 2.78
N THR A 46 -28.16 20.40 2.48
CA THR A 46 -29.39 21.10 2.12
C THR A 46 -29.29 21.66 0.70
N ALA A 47 -30.33 22.39 0.26
CA ALA A 47 -30.30 23.10 -1.03
C ALA A 47 -29.22 24.21 -1.04
N ASP A 48 -28.88 24.78 0.12
CA ASP A 48 -27.93 25.88 0.28
C ASP A 48 -26.45 25.39 0.44
N GLY A 49 -26.25 24.11 0.59
CA GLY A 49 -24.91 23.50 0.78
C GLY A 49 -24.83 22.56 1.98
N VAL A 50 -23.62 22.34 2.49
CA VAL A 50 -23.36 21.50 3.66
C VAL A 50 -23.35 22.34 4.91
N GLU A 51 -24.19 21.96 5.91
CA GLU A 51 -24.38 22.67 7.17
C GLU A 51 -23.67 21.99 8.35
N GLY A 52 -23.26 20.74 8.24
CA GLY A 52 -22.63 20.01 9.33
C GLY A 52 -22.63 18.51 9.13
N VAL A 53 -22.49 17.79 10.25
CA VAL A 53 -22.46 16.32 10.28
C VAL A 53 -23.26 15.79 11.47
N GLU A 54 -23.80 14.59 11.31
CA GLU A 54 -24.31 13.78 12.41
C GLU A 54 -23.24 12.77 12.82
N VAL A 55 -23.05 12.60 14.13
CA VAL A 55 -21.99 11.76 14.68
C VAL A 55 -22.47 10.90 15.85
N PHE A 56 -21.77 9.78 16.09
CA PHE A 56 -21.89 9.02 17.33
C PHE A 56 -20.63 9.24 18.17
N GLU A 57 -20.74 10.00 19.27
CA GLU A 57 -19.66 10.20 20.24
C GLU A 57 -19.57 9.01 21.22
N GLY A 58 -18.36 8.53 21.50
CA GLY A 58 -18.14 7.33 22.31
C GLY A 58 -18.28 6.04 21.51
N TYR A 59 -18.18 6.11 20.18
CA TYR A 59 -18.25 4.97 19.27
C TYR A 59 -17.23 3.87 19.62
N ARG A 60 -17.67 2.63 19.52
CA ARG A 60 -16.87 1.43 19.78
C ARG A 60 -16.76 0.59 18.49
N PHE A 61 -15.72 0.85 17.73
CA PHE A 61 -15.47 0.12 16.49
C PHE A 61 -15.35 -1.40 16.74
N PRO A 62 -15.93 -2.25 15.90
CA PRO A 62 -16.79 -1.98 14.73
C PRO A 62 -18.30 -2.01 15.05
N LYS A 63 -18.72 -1.77 16.31
CA LYS A 63 -20.11 -1.88 16.76
C LYS A 63 -20.96 -0.71 16.25
N ALA A 64 -21.69 -0.93 15.15
CA ALA A 64 -22.62 0.05 14.60
C ALA A 64 -23.65 0.55 15.64
N GLY A 65 -23.99 1.84 15.58
CA GLY A 65 -24.94 2.47 16.49
C GLY A 65 -24.47 2.60 17.96
N SER A 66 -23.21 2.24 18.25
CA SER A 66 -22.65 2.47 19.59
C SER A 66 -22.29 3.96 19.75
N GLY A 67 -22.46 4.48 20.96
CA GLY A 67 -22.19 5.87 21.28
C GLY A 67 -23.45 6.73 21.37
N ARG A 68 -23.28 8.04 21.60
CA ARG A 68 -24.34 9.01 21.71
C ARG A 68 -24.46 9.81 20.42
N HIS A 69 -25.63 9.81 19.81
CA HIS A 69 -25.92 10.61 18.62
C HIS A 69 -25.89 12.11 18.90
N ARG A 70 -25.26 12.86 17.99
CA ARG A 70 -25.19 14.33 18.03
C ARG A 70 -25.12 14.91 16.63
N SER A 71 -25.71 16.10 16.46
CA SER A 71 -25.52 16.94 15.28
C SER A 71 -24.47 18.01 15.58
N LEU A 72 -23.50 18.17 14.69
CA LEU A 72 -22.46 19.20 14.79
C LEU A 72 -22.63 20.16 13.62
N LYS A 73 -22.96 21.42 13.93
CA LYS A 73 -23.06 22.46 12.91
C LYS A 73 -21.68 22.94 12.48
N ALA A 74 -21.50 23.11 11.18
CA ALA A 74 -20.28 23.66 10.56
C ALA A 74 -20.56 25.12 10.13
N ASN A 75 -19.87 26.09 10.74
CA ASN A 75 -20.06 27.50 10.43
C ASN A 75 -19.40 27.94 9.11
N LYS A 76 -18.35 27.23 8.65
CA LYS A 76 -17.61 27.55 7.42
C LYS A 76 -17.69 26.43 6.39
N GLY A 77 -17.70 25.19 6.84
CA GLY A 77 -17.73 24.01 5.97
C GLY A 77 -17.22 22.75 6.66
N VAL A 78 -17.31 21.66 5.94
CA VAL A 78 -16.82 20.32 6.32
C VAL A 78 -15.70 19.93 5.37
N ILE A 79 -14.58 19.47 5.90
CA ILE A 79 -13.44 18.95 5.11
C ILE A 79 -13.40 17.43 5.31
N LEU A 80 -13.52 16.69 4.21
CA LEU A 80 -13.52 15.24 4.20
C LEU A 80 -12.10 14.70 4.00
N CYS A 81 -11.55 14.07 5.04
CA CYS A 81 -10.22 13.43 5.03
C CYS A 81 -10.32 11.99 5.57
N TYR A 82 -11.37 11.27 5.19
CA TYR A 82 -11.71 9.95 5.74
C TYR A 82 -10.85 8.81 5.16
N GLY A 83 -9.98 9.10 4.19
CA GLY A 83 -9.07 8.11 3.60
C GLY A 83 -9.75 7.18 2.60
N GLY A 84 -9.10 6.03 2.33
CA GLY A 84 -9.59 5.03 1.39
C GLY A 84 -10.41 3.91 2.05
N PHE A 85 -10.86 2.94 1.23
CA PHE A 85 -11.72 1.83 1.66
C PHE A 85 -11.04 0.45 1.59
N SER A 86 -9.74 0.40 1.65
CA SER A 86 -8.98 -0.84 1.39
C SER A 86 -9.23 -1.98 2.38
N ALA A 87 -9.77 -1.70 3.59
CA ALA A 87 -10.16 -2.70 4.56
C ALA A 87 -11.60 -3.21 4.39
N ASP A 88 -12.42 -2.55 3.59
CA ASP A 88 -13.79 -2.98 3.28
C ASP A 88 -13.78 -4.04 2.16
N VAL A 89 -13.67 -5.31 2.54
CA VAL A 89 -13.63 -6.42 1.59
C VAL A 89 -14.85 -6.45 0.66
N PRO A 90 -16.11 -6.36 1.15
CA PRO A 90 -17.28 -6.32 0.28
C PRO A 90 -17.24 -5.18 -0.74
N TYR A 91 -16.91 -3.97 -0.29
CA TYR A 91 -16.90 -2.80 -1.18
C TYR A 91 -15.80 -2.86 -2.22
N ARG A 92 -14.56 -3.19 -1.82
CA ARG A 92 -13.45 -3.30 -2.77
C ARG A 92 -13.63 -4.44 -3.78
N THR A 93 -14.30 -5.55 -3.38
CA THR A 93 -14.61 -6.66 -4.30
C THR A 93 -15.66 -6.28 -5.36
N ILE A 94 -16.59 -5.38 -5.01
CA ILE A 94 -17.52 -4.80 -5.99
C ILE A 94 -16.75 -3.94 -7.02
N GLN A 95 -15.73 -3.19 -6.58
CA GLN A 95 -14.93 -2.35 -7.45
C GLN A 95 -13.96 -3.16 -8.33
N ASP A 96 -13.29 -4.16 -7.73
CA ASP A 96 -12.43 -5.12 -8.45
C ASP A 96 -12.59 -6.52 -7.82
N PRO A 97 -13.24 -7.47 -8.52
CA PRO A 97 -13.49 -8.83 -8.02
C PRO A 97 -12.24 -9.63 -7.62
N LYS A 98 -11.06 -9.28 -8.13
CA LYS A 98 -9.80 -9.91 -7.75
C LYS A 98 -9.40 -9.57 -6.32
N LEU A 99 -9.88 -8.45 -5.78
CA LEU A 99 -9.50 -7.94 -4.47
C LEU A 99 -10.44 -8.45 -3.35
N ASN A 100 -10.72 -9.73 -3.35
CA ASN A 100 -11.64 -10.40 -2.43
C ASN A 100 -10.98 -10.69 -1.06
N ALA A 101 -11.63 -11.52 -0.25
CA ALA A 101 -11.20 -11.85 1.12
C ALA A 101 -9.88 -12.63 1.22
N THR A 102 -9.35 -13.18 0.12
CA THR A 102 -8.05 -13.87 0.10
C THR A 102 -6.88 -12.90 0.22
N LEU A 103 -7.09 -11.63 -0.10
CA LEU A 103 -6.09 -10.58 0.02
C LEU A 103 -6.31 -9.78 1.32
N ASP A 104 -5.24 -9.65 2.09
CA ASP A 104 -5.19 -8.74 3.24
C ASP A 104 -4.98 -7.27 2.77
N THR A 105 -5.04 -6.33 3.69
CA THR A 105 -4.71 -4.92 3.44
C THR A 105 -3.56 -4.46 4.31
N THR A 106 -2.81 -3.48 3.84
CA THR A 106 -1.77 -2.81 4.63
C THR A 106 -2.35 -1.72 5.55
N ASN A 107 -3.63 -1.40 5.40
CA ASN A 107 -4.27 -0.27 6.08
C ASN A 107 -4.90 -0.68 7.41
N GLN A 108 -5.28 0.34 8.17
CA GLN A 108 -6.00 0.16 9.42
C GLN A 108 -7.40 -0.43 9.17
N PRO A 109 -7.97 -1.20 10.11
CA PRO A 109 -9.31 -1.77 9.97
C PRO A 109 -10.42 -0.74 9.72
N GLY A 110 -10.20 0.51 10.12
CA GLY A 110 -11.14 1.62 9.90
C GLY A 110 -11.08 2.25 8.50
N ALA A 111 -10.25 1.75 7.58
CA ALA A 111 -10.26 2.17 6.17
C ALA A 111 -11.44 1.48 5.45
N THR A 112 -12.64 1.95 5.71
CA THR A 112 -13.93 1.37 5.32
C THR A 112 -14.72 2.30 4.41
N SER A 113 -15.82 1.82 3.82
CA SER A 113 -16.55 2.53 2.77
C SER A 113 -17.76 3.34 3.24
N GLU A 114 -17.99 3.48 4.55
CA GLU A 114 -19.21 4.13 5.04
C GLU A 114 -19.36 5.56 4.51
N LEU A 115 -18.33 6.40 4.64
CA LEU A 115 -18.37 7.76 4.10
C LEU A 115 -18.29 7.82 2.56
N TRP A 116 -17.76 6.79 1.92
CA TRP A 116 -17.83 6.62 0.46
C TRP A 116 -19.28 6.45 -0.01
N ARG A 117 -20.05 5.64 0.71
CA ARG A 117 -21.48 5.43 0.45
C ARG A 117 -22.30 6.65 0.80
N GLU A 118 -21.99 7.30 1.94
CA GLU A 118 -22.66 8.51 2.38
C GLU A 118 -22.47 9.66 1.38
N THR A 119 -21.22 9.92 0.93
CA THR A 119 -20.97 10.98 -0.05
C THR A 119 -21.61 10.69 -1.41
N SER A 120 -21.67 9.42 -1.82
CA SER A 120 -22.45 9.02 -3.00
C SER A 120 -23.95 9.30 -2.82
N SER A 121 -24.51 8.96 -1.65
CA SER A 121 -25.95 9.12 -1.37
C SER A 121 -26.41 10.58 -1.37
N ILE A 122 -25.55 11.48 -0.96
CA ILE A 122 -25.81 12.93 -0.98
C ILE A 122 -25.44 13.60 -2.31
N GLY A 123 -25.06 12.82 -3.34
CA GLY A 123 -24.82 13.29 -4.70
C GLY A 123 -23.46 13.94 -4.94
N CYS A 124 -22.43 13.53 -4.21
CA CYS A 124 -21.06 13.91 -4.54
C CYS A 124 -20.56 13.15 -5.78
N LEU A 125 -19.86 13.83 -6.67
CA LEU A 125 -19.21 13.22 -7.81
C LEU A 125 -18.00 12.40 -7.35
N GLN A 126 -17.96 11.12 -7.72
CA GLN A 126 -16.84 10.20 -7.48
C GLN A 126 -16.37 9.61 -8.80
N ALA A 127 -15.09 9.29 -8.90
CA ALA A 127 -14.53 8.62 -10.06
C ALA A 127 -13.40 7.65 -9.67
N GLN A 128 -13.10 6.71 -10.59
CA GLN A 128 -11.94 5.81 -10.50
C GLN A 128 -11.93 4.93 -9.25
N ASN A 129 -13.10 4.56 -8.70
CA ASN A 129 -13.20 3.72 -7.50
C ASN A 129 -12.64 2.30 -7.71
N ASP A 130 -12.54 1.86 -8.97
CA ASP A 130 -11.89 0.62 -9.40
C ASP A 130 -10.35 0.72 -9.47
N TRP A 131 -9.79 1.92 -9.33
CA TRP A 131 -8.34 2.11 -9.31
C TRP A 131 -7.78 1.87 -7.90
N ILE A 132 -7.51 0.59 -7.62
CA ILE A 132 -7.03 0.14 -6.32
C ILE A 132 -5.62 -0.43 -6.48
N GLN A 133 -4.68 0.10 -5.71
CA GLN A 133 -3.28 -0.31 -5.74
C GLN A 133 -3.00 -1.37 -4.69
N CYS A 134 -2.37 -2.48 -5.10
CA CYS A 134 -1.77 -3.44 -4.19
C CYS A 134 -0.28 -3.14 -3.97
N GLY A 135 0.22 -3.46 -2.78
CA GLY A 135 1.63 -3.55 -2.47
C GLY A 135 2.12 -4.95 -2.81
N PRO A 136 3.01 -5.12 -3.82
CA PRO A 136 3.41 -6.44 -4.31
C PRO A 136 4.35 -7.21 -3.37
N TRP A 137 4.89 -6.54 -2.38
CA TRP A 137 5.95 -7.01 -1.50
C TRP A 137 5.44 -7.50 -0.13
N GLY A 138 4.14 -7.61 0.08
CA GLY A 138 3.59 -8.14 1.34
C GLY A 138 4.03 -9.57 1.62
N ASN A 139 3.90 -9.99 2.87
CA ASN A 139 4.20 -11.35 3.32
C ASN A 139 2.90 -11.99 3.84
N PRO A 140 2.56 -13.25 3.47
CA PRO A 140 1.32 -13.90 3.89
C PRO A 140 1.30 -14.28 5.37
N HIS A 141 2.46 -14.39 6.02
CA HIS A 141 2.59 -14.83 7.41
C HIS A 141 2.38 -13.72 8.44
N GLU A 142 2.01 -12.50 8.00
CA GLU A 142 1.69 -11.39 8.88
C GLU A 142 0.47 -10.61 8.40
N LYS A 143 -0.24 -9.99 9.35
CA LYS A 143 -1.41 -9.14 9.08
C LYS A 143 -1.01 -7.68 8.89
N GLY A 144 -1.84 -6.94 8.16
CA GLY A 144 -1.62 -5.51 7.93
C GLY A 144 -0.37 -5.21 7.10
N MET A 145 0.25 -4.05 7.35
CA MET A 145 1.50 -3.66 6.68
C MET A 145 2.65 -4.62 7.03
N GLY A 146 2.75 -5.03 8.29
CA GLY A 146 3.81 -5.88 8.79
C GLY A 146 5.22 -5.30 8.58
N ILE A 147 6.22 -6.16 8.63
CA ILE A 147 7.63 -5.82 8.37
C ILE A 147 8.26 -6.63 7.22
N GLY A 148 7.71 -7.79 6.85
CA GLY A 148 8.26 -8.68 5.81
C GLY A 148 8.45 -8.00 4.45
N TRP A 149 7.63 -7.00 4.14
CA TRP A 149 7.77 -6.18 2.95
C TRP A 149 9.16 -5.53 2.81
N GLN A 150 9.83 -5.28 3.92
CA GLN A 150 11.13 -4.60 3.92
C GLN A 150 12.19 -5.46 3.24
N PHE A 151 12.25 -6.76 3.60
CA PHE A 151 13.12 -7.70 2.93
C PHE A 151 12.72 -7.90 1.47
N ASN A 152 11.44 -8.18 1.21
CA ASN A 152 10.94 -8.47 -0.13
C ASN A 152 11.18 -7.32 -1.11
N GLN A 153 11.08 -6.04 -0.63
CA GLN A 153 11.32 -4.87 -1.48
C GLN A 153 12.80 -4.46 -1.49
N THR A 154 13.43 -4.28 -0.32
CA THR A 154 14.74 -3.61 -0.25
C THR A 154 15.89 -4.57 -0.52
N ALA A 155 15.85 -5.81 0.01
CA ALA A 155 16.89 -6.78 -0.27
C ALA A 155 16.63 -7.51 -1.60
N ALA A 156 15.52 -8.24 -1.70
CA ALA A 156 15.30 -9.15 -2.80
C ALA A 156 14.91 -8.45 -4.12
N ALA A 157 14.01 -7.43 -4.10
CA ALA A 157 13.67 -6.75 -5.34
C ALA A 157 14.80 -5.86 -5.87
N GLU A 158 15.61 -5.26 -4.99
CA GLU A 158 16.68 -4.36 -5.42
C GLU A 158 17.99 -5.08 -5.73
N TYR A 159 18.34 -6.11 -4.94
CA TYR A 159 19.65 -6.80 -5.01
C TYR A 159 19.56 -8.31 -5.27
N GLY A 160 18.40 -8.89 -5.25
CA GLY A 160 18.12 -10.30 -5.51
C GLY A 160 17.20 -10.51 -6.70
N LEU A 161 16.30 -11.48 -6.61
CA LEU A 161 15.31 -11.79 -7.66
C LEU A 161 14.01 -12.32 -7.06
N TRP A 162 12.94 -12.30 -7.86
CA TRP A 162 11.65 -12.90 -7.53
C TRP A 162 11.37 -14.10 -8.42
N THR A 163 11.00 -15.22 -7.81
CA THR A 163 10.67 -16.46 -8.53
C THR A 163 9.31 -16.99 -8.09
N ASN A 164 8.70 -17.82 -8.96
CA ASN A 164 7.56 -18.64 -8.59
C ASN A 164 8.03 -20.04 -8.11
N SER A 165 7.10 -20.89 -7.65
CA SER A 165 7.41 -22.26 -7.20
C SER A 165 7.88 -23.19 -8.32
N ALA A 166 7.70 -22.83 -9.60
CA ALA A 166 8.31 -23.54 -10.72
C ALA A 166 9.78 -23.08 -10.99
N GLY A 167 10.36 -22.23 -10.11
CA GLY A 167 11.75 -21.79 -10.20
C GLY A 167 12.00 -20.64 -11.18
N ASN A 168 10.99 -20.11 -11.87
CA ASN A 168 11.14 -19.09 -12.89
C ASN A 168 10.96 -17.66 -12.35
N ARG A 169 11.77 -16.70 -12.84
CA ARG A 169 11.45 -15.28 -12.74
C ARG A 169 10.22 -14.99 -13.63
N PHE A 170 9.28 -14.24 -13.10
CA PHE A 170 7.99 -14.02 -13.77
C PHE A 170 7.65 -12.52 -13.97
N VAL A 171 8.41 -11.61 -13.40
CA VAL A 171 8.19 -10.16 -13.50
C VAL A 171 9.48 -9.38 -13.29
N ASN A 172 9.58 -8.20 -13.87
CA ASN A 172 10.60 -7.23 -13.51
C ASN A 172 10.36 -6.75 -12.06
N GLU A 173 11.26 -7.10 -11.16
CA GLU A 173 11.17 -6.84 -9.72
C GLU A 173 11.17 -5.34 -9.37
N LEU A 174 11.59 -4.49 -10.29
CA LEU A 174 11.61 -3.04 -10.16
C LEU A 174 10.49 -2.33 -10.94
N ALA A 175 9.63 -3.08 -11.63
CA ALA A 175 8.46 -2.53 -12.30
C ALA A 175 7.51 -1.82 -11.31
N ASN A 176 6.55 -1.07 -11.83
CA ASN A 176 5.56 -0.41 -10.98
C ASN A 176 4.72 -1.42 -10.16
N ARG A 177 4.04 -0.94 -9.14
CA ARG A 177 3.32 -1.79 -8.18
C ARG A 177 2.22 -2.62 -8.82
N LYS A 178 1.49 -2.04 -9.79
CA LYS A 178 0.39 -2.74 -10.47
C LYS A 178 0.92 -3.93 -11.26
N VAL A 179 1.94 -3.74 -12.10
CA VAL A 179 2.55 -4.80 -12.90
C VAL A 179 3.03 -5.95 -12.01
N ARG A 180 3.72 -5.65 -10.92
CA ARG A 180 4.22 -6.68 -9.99
C ARG A 180 3.11 -7.41 -9.24
N SER A 181 2.12 -6.67 -8.75
CA SER A 181 0.99 -7.28 -8.02
C SER A 181 0.15 -8.15 -8.92
N ASP A 182 -0.16 -7.68 -10.13
CA ASP A 182 -0.93 -8.44 -11.11
C ASP A 182 -0.18 -9.74 -11.50
N ALA A 183 1.14 -9.67 -11.71
CA ALA A 183 1.95 -10.84 -12.03
C ALA A 183 1.93 -11.89 -10.91
N ILE A 184 2.07 -11.47 -9.64
CA ILE A 184 1.96 -12.39 -8.49
C ILE A 184 0.56 -13.01 -8.44
N MET A 185 -0.50 -12.24 -8.62
CA MET A 185 -1.88 -12.75 -8.61
C MET A 185 -2.12 -13.76 -9.75
N VAL A 186 -1.52 -13.55 -10.93
CA VAL A 186 -1.56 -14.52 -12.04
C VAL A 186 -0.87 -15.83 -11.66
N GLU A 187 0.32 -15.76 -11.06
CA GLU A 187 1.02 -16.96 -10.59
C GLU A 187 0.19 -17.73 -9.55
N GLN A 188 -0.39 -17.01 -8.58
CA GLN A 188 -1.24 -17.60 -7.55
C GLN A 188 -2.53 -18.21 -8.11
N ALA A 189 -3.15 -17.58 -9.10
CA ALA A 189 -4.32 -18.15 -9.80
C ALA A 189 -3.98 -19.46 -10.55
N ASN A 190 -2.70 -19.62 -10.97
CA ASN A 190 -2.17 -20.84 -11.54
C ASN A 190 -1.67 -21.85 -10.49
N GLY A 191 -1.96 -21.64 -9.21
CA GLY A 191 -1.57 -22.53 -8.11
C GLY A 191 -0.09 -22.44 -7.71
N ARG A 192 0.64 -21.41 -8.17
CA ARG A 192 2.05 -21.23 -7.84
C ARG A 192 2.25 -20.20 -6.75
N LYS A 193 3.10 -20.52 -5.78
CA LYS A 193 3.61 -19.55 -4.81
C LYS A 193 4.68 -18.67 -5.44
N CYS A 194 4.86 -17.48 -4.88
CA CYS A 194 5.89 -16.54 -5.32
C CYS A 194 6.84 -16.22 -4.17
N PHE A 195 8.12 -16.08 -4.49
CA PHE A 195 9.19 -15.91 -3.52
C PHE A 195 10.11 -14.76 -3.90
N ALA A 196 10.63 -14.10 -2.88
CA ALA A 196 11.64 -13.08 -2.96
C ALA A 196 12.95 -13.65 -2.41
N ILE A 197 14.00 -13.73 -3.21
CA ILE A 197 15.27 -14.39 -2.88
C ILE A 197 16.39 -13.35 -2.94
N ALA A 198 17.25 -13.35 -1.91
CA ALA A 198 18.51 -12.59 -1.89
C ALA A 198 19.61 -13.46 -1.25
N ASP A 199 20.84 -13.18 -1.58
CA ASP A 199 22.02 -13.82 -0.98
C ASP A 199 22.64 -12.93 0.13
N ALA A 200 23.76 -13.38 0.71
CA ALA A 200 24.47 -12.66 1.74
C ALA A 200 24.92 -11.25 1.29
N ASN A 201 25.22 -11.04 0.02
CA ASN A 201 25.59 -9.74 -0.51
C ASN A 201 24.35 -8.83 -0.68
N GLY A 202 23.24 -9.39 -1.17
CA GLY A 202 21.99 -8.66 -1.37
C GLY A 202 21.33 -8.16 -0.08
N VAL A 203 21.58 -8.81 1.07
CA VAL A 203 21.05 -8.35 2.36
C VAL A 203 21.92 -7.30 3.06
N LYS A 204 23.18 -7.10 2.67
CA LYS A 204 24.06 -6.10 3.29
C LYS A 204 23.52 -4.67 3.22
N PRO A 205 23.06 -4.16 2.06
CA PRO A 205 22.46 -2.82 1.98
C PRO A 205 21.21 -2.68 2.85
N PHE A 206 20.38 -3.72 2.92
CA PHE A 206 19.20 -3.76 3.76
C PHE A 206 19.58 -3.67 5.26
N GLU A 207 20.54 -4.47 5.71
CA GLU A 207 20.99 -4.47 7.11
C GLU A 207 21.70 -3.15 7.48
N THR A 208 22.42 -2.53 6.55
CA THR A 208 23.03 -1.21 6.74
C THR A 208 21.98 -0.12 6.95
N GLN A 209 20.90 -0.16 6.16
CA GLN A 209 19.81 0.82 6.27
C GLN A 209 18.93 0.58 7.50
N ARG A 210 18.82 -0.67 7.96
CA ARG A 210 17.91 -1.11 9.01
C ARG A 210 18.57 -2.13 9.94
N PRO A 211 19.53 -1.71 10.78
CA PRO A 211 20.31 -2.61 11.63
C PRO A 211 19.42 -3.50 12.52
N GLY A 212 19.71 -4.79 12.56
CA GLY A 212 18.99 -5.79 13.35
C GLY A 212 17.64 -6.23 12.78
N MET A 213 17.22 -5.67 11.64
CA MET A 213 15.93 -6.06 11.06
C MET A 213 15.96 -7.45 10.39
N LEU A 214 17.10 -7.85 9.83
CA LEU A 214 17.26 -9.20 9.26
C LEU A 214 16.97 -10.28 10.31
N ASN A 215 17.58 -10.13 11.51
CA ASN A 215 17.35 -11.05 12.62
C ASN A 215 15.87 -11.09 13.06
N LYS A 216 15.22 -9.92 13.16
CA LYS A 216 13.78 -9.86 13.49
C LYS A 216 12.89 -10.57 12.46
N HIS A 217 13.26 -10.53 11.17
CA HIS A 217 12.53 -11.26 10.14
C HIS A 217 12.70 -12.77 10.30
N LEU A 218 13.92 -13.23 10.59
CA LEU A 218 14.22 -14.66 10.87
C LEU A 218 13.49 -15.16 12.12
N GLU A 219 13.59 -14.43 13.24
CA GLU A 219 12.93 -14.77 14.51
C GLU A 219 11.40 -14.88 14.39
N ARG A 220 10.82 -14.08 13.49
CA ARG A 220 9.37 -14.07 13.23
C ARG A 220 8.93 -15.02 12.12
N ASN A 221 9.86 -15.81 11.56
CA ASN A 221 9.60 -16.70 10.42
C ASN A 221 8.97 -16.00 9.20
N LEU A 222 9.35 -14.75 8.97
CA LEU A 222 8.92 -14.00 7.78
C LEU A 222 9.84 -14.25 6.60
N ILE A 223 11.10 -14.62 6.89
CA ILE A 223 12.09 -15.09 5.94
C ILE A 223 12.80 -16.30 6.52
N PHE A 224 13.41 -17.09 5.63
CA PHE A 224 14.19 -18.26 6.00
C PHE A 224 15.58 -18.17 5.40
N LYS A 225 16.54 -18.85 6.02
CA LYS A 225 17.97 -18.82 5.66
C LYS A 225 18.44 -20.24 5.36
N TYR A 226 19.20 -20.41 4.27
CA TYR A 226 19.75 -21.69 3.82
C TYR A 226 21.18 -21.50 3.33
N ASP A 227 22.00 -22.56 3.43
CA ASP A 227 23.39 -22.49 2.98
C ASP A 227 23.51 -22.76 1.47
N THR A 228 22.52 -23.43 0.85
CA THR A 228 22.50 -23.70 -0.58
C THR A 228 21.14 -23.37 -1.21
N LEU A 229 21.13 -23.16 -2.53
CA LEU A 229 19.89 -23.01 -3.32
C LEU A 229 19.07 -24.30 -3.35
N ASP A 230 19.72 -25.48 -3.29
CA ASP A 230 19.03 -26.77 -3.26
C ASP A 230 18.25 -26.96 -1.96
N GLU A 231 18.84 -26.62 -0.82
CA GLU A 231 18.16 -26.63 0.49
C GLU A 231 16.99 -25.65 0.51
N LEU A 232 17.20 -24.43 0.00
CA LEU A 232 16.15 -23.41 -0.11
C LEU A 232 14.99 -23.93 -0.98
N ALA A 233 15.28 -24.43 -2.17
CA ALA A 233 14.29 -24.92 -3.11
C ALA A 233 13.47 -26.07 -2.52
N LYS A 234 14.14 -27.06 -1.95
CA LYS A 234 13.50 -28.23 -1.28
C LYS A 234 12.60 -27.79 -0.14
N ALA A 235 13.07 -26.89 0.73
CA ALA A 235 12.32 -26.45 1.90
C ALA A 235 11.10 -25.60 1.54
N GLN A 236 11.18 -24.80 0.46
CA GLN A 236 10.10 -23.92 0.01
C GLN A 236 9.19 -24.53 -1.06
N GLY A 237 9.50 -25.74 -1.54
CA GLY A 237 8.74 -26.39 -2.60
C GLY A 237 8.92 -25.70 -3.96
N ILE A 238 10.14 -25.25 -4.26
CA ILE A 238 10.52 -24.66 -5.55
C ILE A 238 11.23 -25.75 -6.38
N ASP A 239 11.05 -25.72 -7.70
CA ASP A 239 11.84 -26.58 -8.61
C ASP A 239 13.32 -26.18 -8.52
N ALA A 240 14.15 -27.10 -7.99
CA ALA A 240 15.54 -26.81 -7.67
C ALA A 240 16.42 -26.64 -8.92
N GLU A 241 16.19 -27.45 -9.95
CA GLU A 241 16.98 -27.37 -11.19
C GLU A 241 16.65 -26.08 -11.94
N GLN A 242 15.37 -25.77 -12.08
CA GLN A 242 14.94 -24.54 -12.71
C GLN A 242 15.39 -23.30 -11.91
N LEU A 243 15.34 -23.34 -10.55
CA LEU A 243 15.83 -22.24 -9.74
C LEU A 243 17.32 -21.96 -9.96
N LYS A 244 18.16 -22.99 -10.00
CA LYS A 244 19.60 -22.86 -10.27
C LYS A 244 19.86 -22.25 -11.63
N GLN A 245 19.18 -22.74 -12.65
CA GLN A 245 19.27 -22.19 -14.02
C GLN A 245 18.84 -20.71 -14.03
N THR A 246 17.73 -20.37 -13.38
CA THR A 246 17.21 -19.01 -13.31
C THR A 246 18.19 -18.06 -12.61
N VAL A 247 18.84 -18.51 -11.53
CA VAL A 247 19.86 -17.72 -10.80
C VAL A 247 21.11 -17.53 -11.66
N GLU A 248 21.56 -18.57 -12.36
CA GLU A 248 22.71 -18.49 -13.27
C GLU A 248 22.46 -17.49 -14.41
N GLU A 249 21.30 -17.58 -15.08
CA GLU A 249 20.90 -16.63 -16.12
C GLU A 249 20.84 -15.20 -15.58
N PHE A 250 20.20 -15.01 -14.42
CA PHE A 250 20.12 -13.71 -13.78
C PHE A 250 21.52 -13.14 -13.44
N ASN A 251 22.41 -13.96 -12.93
CA ASN A 251 23.79 -13.58 -12.66
C ASN A 251 24.53 -13.16 -13.94
N GLY A 252 24.26 -13.82 -15.06
CA GLY A 252 24.71 -13.39 -16.38
C GLY A 252 24.21 -12.00 -16.76
N TYR A 253 22.95 -11.68 -16.48
CA TYR A 253 22.39 -10.34 -16.73
C TYR A 253 23.03 -9.27 -15.83
N VAL A 254 23.29 -9.61 -14.57
CA VAL A 254 24.00 -8.71 -13.64
C VAL A 254 25.42 -8.40 -14.13
N LYS A 255 26.19 -9.41 -14.56
CA LYS A 255 27.54 -9.25 -15.11
C LYS A 255 27.53 -8.40 -16.37
N ASN A 256 26.56 -8.59 -17.25
CA ASN A 256 26.41 -7.86 -18.53
C ASN A 256 25.68 -6.52 -18.38
N LYS A 257 25.24 -6.13 -17.18
CA LYS A 257 24.45 -4.92 -16.90
C LYS A 257 23.20 -4.75 -17.78
N LYS A 258 22.60 -5.87 -18.18
CA LYS A 258 21.43 -5.88 -19.07
C LYS A 258 20.57 -7.12 -18.82
N ASP A 259 19.30 -6.92 -18.54
CA ASP A 259 18.26 -7.96 -18.49
C ASP A 259 17.45 -7.92 -19.80
N PRO A 260 17.70 -8.84 -20.74
CA PRO A 260 17.03 -8.87 -22.04
C PRO A 260 15.61 -9.48 -21.97
N VAL A 261 15.27 -10.20 -20.90
CA VAL A 261 14.02 -10.96 -20.78
C VAL A 261 12.91 -10.14 -20.14
N LEU A 262 13.16 -9.55 -18.98
CA LEU A 262 12.18 -8.80 -18.23
C LEU A 262 12.43 -7.28 -18.21
N GLY A 263 13.54 -6.84 -18.81
CA GLY A 263 13.88 -5.42 -18.93
C GLY A 263 14.16 -4.74 -17.58
N ARG A 264 14.62 -5.53 -16.58
CA ARG A 264 14.98 -4.97 -15.28
C ARG A 264 16.23 -4.09 -15.42
N TYR A 265 16.17 -2.91 -14.80
CA TYR A 265 17.35 -2.08 -14.64
C TYR A 265 18.34 -2.74 -13.67
N ILE A 266 19.55 -2.96 -14.11
CA ILE A 266 20.67 -3.48 -13.32
C ILE A 266 21.56 -2.32 -12.91
N ASN A 267 21.56 -1.97 -11.62
CA ASN A 267 22.40 -0.90 -11.11
C ASN A 267 23.87 -1.34 -11.04
N ASN A 268 24.80 -0.37 -10.92
CA ASN A 268 26.23 -0.66 -10.91
C ASN A 268 26.72 -1.37 -9.63
N GLU A 269 25.98 -1.25 -8.53
CA GLU A 269 26.33 -1.82 -7.22
C GLU A 269 25.77 -3.24 -7.04
N GLN A 270 24.89 -3.67 -7.95
CA GLN A 270 24.30 -5.00 -7.86
C GLN A 270 25.35 -6.08 -8.16
N LEU A 271 25.47 -7.01 -7.21
CA LEU A 271 26.30 -8.20 -7.31
C LEU A 271 25.48 -9.41 -7.77
N PRO A 272 26.11 -10.42 -8.38
CA PRO A 272 25.48 -11.72 -8.62
C PRO A 272 24.96 -12.36 -7.34
N VAL A 273 23.89 -13.14 -7.44
CA VAL A 273 23.30 -13.90 -6.33
C VAL A 273 23.99 -15.26 -6.26
N GLU A 274 25.14 -15.32 -5.57
CA GLU A 274 26.01 -16.52 -5.55
C GLU A 274 26.71 -16.73 -4.20
N THR A 275 26.51 -15.85 -3.23
CA THR A 275 27.22 -15.89 -1.95
C THR A 275 26.30 -16.37 -0.82
N ALA A 276 26.53 -17.57 -0.31
CA ALA A 276 25.80 -18.10 0.85
C ALA A 276 25.97 -17.19 2.10
N PRO A 277 25.01 -17.19 3.01
CA PRO A 277 23.72 -17.86 2.93
C PRO A 277 22.72 -17.18 2.03
N PHE A 278 21.74 -17.96 1.55
CA PHE A 278 20.59 -17.48 0.78
C PHE A 278 19.39 -17.27 1.68
N TYR A 279 18.66 -16.19 1.43
CA TYR A 279 17.46 -15.79 2.19
C TYR A 279 16.25 -15.79 1.26
N VAL A 280 15.11 -16.23 1.78
CA VAL A 280 13.87 -16.29 1.02
C VAL A 280 12.69 -15.81 1.87
N GLY A 281 11.84 -14.97 1.29
CA GLY A 281 10.55 -14.56 1.83
C GLY A 281 9.43 -14.87 0.85
N GLU A 282 8.26 -15.29 1.33
CA GLU A 282 7.08 -15.49 0.49
C GLU A 282 6.44 -14.15 0.13
N LEU A 283 5.96 -14.02 -1.12
CA LEU A 283 5.31 -12.84 -1.66
C LEU A 283 3.80 -13.00 -1.67
N GLN A 284 3.10 -12.01 -1.09
CA GLN A 284 1.65 -11.90 -1.15
C GLN A 284 1.26 -10.43 -1.41
N PRO A 285 0.56 -10.11 -2.50
CA PRO A 285 0.03 -8.76 -2.66
C PRO A 285 -0.94 -8.41 -1.53
N LYS A 286 -0.90 -7.16 -1.07
CA LYS A 286 -1.86 -6.63 -0.10
C LYS A 286 -2.47 -5.35 -0.62
N VAL A 287 -3.78 -5.17 -0.46
CA VAL A 287 -4.46 -3.93 -0.83
C VAL A 287 -3.85 -2.77 -0.04
N HIS A 288 -3.44 -1.70 -0.72
CA HIS A 288 -2.56 -0.71 -0.13
C HIS A 288 -3.06 0.73 -0.21
N HIS A 289 -3.72 1.10 -1.31
CA HIS A 289 -4.17 2.46 -1.54
C HIS A 289 -5.30 2.49 -2.57
N THR A 290 -6.29 3.34 -2.37
CA THR A 290 -7.36 3.59 -3.33
C THR A 290 -7.08 4.93 -4.02
N MET A 291 -6.96 4.95 -5.37
CA MET A 291 -6.65 6.16 -6.12
C MET A 291 -7.88 6.92 -6.60
N GLY A 292 -9.03 6.26 -6.60
CA GLY A 292 -10.31 6.88 -6.88
C GLY A 292 -10.84 7.68 -5.68
N GLY A 293 -11.89 8.43 -5.88
CA GLY A 293 -12.51 9.21 -4.81
C GLY A 293 -13.35 10.38 -5.29
N LEU A 294 -13.60 11.28 -4.38
CA LEU A 294 -14.31 12.52 -4.62
C LEU A 294 -13.58 13.39 -5.64
N ILE A 295 -14.32 13.91 -6.60
CA ILE A 295 -13.79 14.89 -7.56
C ILE A 295 -13.96 16.28 -6.98
N THR A 296 -12.86 17.05 -6.99
CA THR A 296 -12.80 18.40 -6.46
C THR A 296 -12.38 19.41 -7.53
N ASP A 297 -12.72 20.68 -7.31
CA ASP A 297 -12.16 21.79 -8.07
C ASP A 297 -10.76 22.21 -7.56
N ASP A 298 -10.21 23.27 -8.12
CA ASP A 298 -8.92 23.86 -7.76
C ASP A 298 -8.86 24.47 -6.35
N LYS A 299 -10.02 24.57 -5.67
CA LYS A 299 -10.16 25.05 -4.29
C LYS A 299 -10.51 23.88 -3.33
N CYS A 300 -10.31 22.64 -3.77
CA CYS A 300 -10.64 21.43 -3.04
C CYS A 300 -12.14 21.29 -2.69
N MET A 301 -13.04 22.01 -3.35
CA MET A 301 -14.48 21.89 -3.16
C MET A 301 -14.99 20.67 -3.92
N VAL A 302 -15.76 19.80 -3.25
CA VAL A 302 -16.35 18.59 -3.84
C VAL A 302 -17.42 18.97 -4.86
N LEU A 303 -17.39 18.30 -6.03
CA LEU A 303 -18.36 18.55 -7.10
C LEU A 303 -19.64 17.73 -6.90
N ASP A 304 -20.76 18.32 -7.33
CA ASP A 304 -22.07 17.66 -7.40
C ASP A 304 -22.20 16.82 -8.66
N VAL A 305 -22.67 15.59 -8.53
CA VAL A 305 -22.76 14.61 -9.62
C VAL A 305 -23.74 14.98 -10.73
N LYS A 306 -24.72 15.86 -10.48
CA LYS A 306 -25.75 16.27 -11.43
C LYS A 306 -25.39 17.55 -12.19
N THR A 307 -24.65 18.42 -11.54
CA THR A 307 -24.44 19.78 -12.04
C THR A 307 -22.97 20.08 -12.38
N ASP A 308 -22.04 19.21 -11.99
CA ASP A 308 -20.59 19.41 -12.06
C ASP A 308 -20.12 20.70 -11.37
N LYS A 309 -20.95 21.27 -10.48
CA LYS A 309 -20.61 22.48 -9.74
C LYS A 309 -20.17 22.15 -8.31
N PRO A 310 -19.33 23.01 -7.70
CA PRO A 310 -18.93 22.83 -6.32
C PRO A 310 -20.12 22.84 -5.35
N ILE A 311 -20.13 21.88 -4.43
CA ILE A 311 -21.07 21.83 -3.31
C ILE A 311 -20.60 22.80 -2.25
N LYS A 312 -21.36 23.87 -2.02
CA LYS A 312 -21.01 24.91 -1.05
C LYS A 312 -20.78 24.32 0.35
N GLY A 313 -19.64 24.65 0.94
CA GLY A 313 -19.27 24.23 2.29
C GLY A 313 -18.79 22.77 2.41
N LEU A 314 -18.52 22.07 1.29
CA LEU A 314 -17.97 20.72 1.30
C LEU A 314 -16.62 20.67 0.57
N TYR A 315 -15.60 20.21 1.29
CA TYR A 315 -14.23 20.10 0.79
C TYR A 315 -13.70 18.69 1.01
N ALA A 316 -12.70 18.29 0.24
CA ALA A 316 -12.01 17.01 0.44
C ALA A 316 -10.52 17.12 0.12
N ALA A 317 -9.70 16.27 0.80
CA ALA A 317 -8.27 16.17 0.57
C ALA A 317 -7.75 14.75 0.88
N GLY A 318 -6.60 14.40 0.30
CA GLY A 318 -5.90 13.13 0.52
C GLY A 318 -6.60 11.94 -0.14
N GLU A 319 -6.40 10.74 0.40
CA GLU A 319 -6.90 9.48 -0.19
C GLU A 319 -8.43 9.39 -0.34
N ALA A 320 -9.18 10.36 0.21
CA ALA A 320 -10.61 10.49 -0.03
C ALA A 320 -10.94 11.10 -1.41
N THR A 321 -9.95 11.69 -2.09
CA THR A 321 -10.12 12.31 -3.40
C THR A 321 -9.62 11.43 -4.54
N GLY A 322 -10.21 11.58 -5.73
CA GLY A 322 -9.79 10.92 -6.96
C GLY A 322 -8.95 11.81 -7.87
N HIS A 323 -8.61 11.31 -9.07
CA HIS A 323 -7.94 11.99 -10.20
C HIS A 323 -6.54 12.56 -9.96
N VAL A 324 -5.95 12.39 -8.77
CA VAL A 324 -4.62 12.92 -8.43
C VAL A 324 -3.49 11.99 -8.88
N HIS A 325 -3.62 10.70 -8.60
CA HIS A 325 -2.50 9.75 -8.71
C HIS A 325 -2.48 8.92 -10.00
N GLY A 326 -3.54 8.96 -10.81
CA GLY A 326 -3.71 8.04 -11.93
C GLY A 326 -3.87 6.58 -11.47
N ALA A 327 -3.68 5.63 -12.39
CA ALA A 327 -3.86 4.19 -12.11
C ALA A 327 -2.78 3.55 -11.22
N VAL A 328 -1.65 4.22 -11.02
CA VAL A 328 -0.53 3.74 -10.19
C VAL A 328 0.10 4.88 -9.41
N ARG A 329 -0.14 4.92 -8.11
CA ARG A 329 0.45 5.92 -7.23
C ARG A 329 1.94 5.67 -7.00
N LEU A 330 2.76 6.71 -7.15
CA LEU A 330 4.17 6.67 -6.78
C LEU A 330 4.34 6.61 -5.25
N GLY A 331 5.41 5.96 -4.80
CA GLY A 331 5.76 5.92 -3.38
C GLY A 331 5.96 7.32 -2.81
N SER A 332 5.50 7.56 -1.58
CA SER A 332 5.64 8.81 -0.82
C SER A 332 4.87 10.03 -1.35
N VAL A 333 4.28 9.99 -2.56
CA VAL A 333 3.56 11.14 -3.15
C VAL A 333 2.21 11.37 -2.48
N ALA A 334 1.57 10.33 -1.94
CA ALA A 334 0.27 10.47 -1.27
C ALA A 334 0.25 11.48 -0.11
N ILE A 335 1.40 11.71 0.56
CA ILE A 335 1.47 12.68 1.66
C ILE A 335 1.30 14.12 1.15
N LEU A 336 1.80 14.42 -0.07
CA LEU A 336 1.61 15.74 -0.68
C LEU A 336 0.14 16.03 -1.01
N ASP A 337 -0.60 14.99 -1.39
CA ASP A 337 -2.04 15.07 -1.63
C ASP A 337 -2.85 15.30 -0.33
N CYS A 338 -2.29 14.94 0.82
CA CYS A 338 -2.89 15.17 2.15
C CYS A 338 -2.59 16.55 2.74
N LEU A 339 -1.63 17.31 2.20
CA LEU A 339 -1.15 18.59 2.71
C LEU A 339 -1.62 19.77 1.88
#